data_8e6f7add9cf0617cb52cf2c0bba43015
#
_entry.id   8e6f7add9cf0617cb52cf2c0bba43015
#
_cell.length_a   1.000
_cell.length_b   1.000
_cell.length_c   1.000
_cell.angle_alpha   90.00
_cell.angle_beta   90.00
_cell.angle_gamma   90.00
#
_symmetry.space_group_name_H-M   'P 1'
#
loop_
_entity.id
_entity.type
_entity.pdbx_description
1 polymer ?
#
loop_
_entity_poly.entity_id
_entity_poly.type
_entity_poly.pdbx_seq_one_letter_code
_entity_poly.pdbx_strand_id
1 'polypeptide(L)'
;GVRSAEAQQKALLAAYQLAVSTAFADVDNALSRRQNVIEELRSKRSLVMSLEDYSRLANAQYQGGYTGYFTVLQAEQSLLPQQISLAEVKSRALNSVAQIYQALGGGWIDQALIEEQQAIREIEEAEKLKKQSPAANQAEPAPKPVDGEPVKLDTAKQQ
;
A
#
# COMPACT_ATOMS: atom_id res chain seq x y z
N GLY A 1 -5.88 22.75 38.53
CA GLY A 1 -7.12 22.16 38.10
C GLY A 1 -7.46 22.38 36.62
N VAL A 2 -8.50 23.14 36.31
CA VAL A 2 -9.06 23.23 34.95
C VAL A 2 -8.06 23.78 33.93
N ARG A 3 -7.35 24.85 34.23
CA ARG A 3 -6.36 25.44 33.31
C ARG A 3 -5.21 24.51 32.94
N SER A 4 -4.78 23.60 33.83
CA SER A 4 -3.75 22.61 33.52
C SER A 4 -4.29 21.52 32.60
N ALA A 5 -5.55 21.11 32.77
CA ALA A 5 -6.22 20.16 31.89
C ALA A 5 -6.43 20.72 30.48
N GLU A 6 -6.83 21.99 30.35
CA GLU A 6 -6.94 22.67 29.04
C GLU A 6 -5.59 22.81 28.34
N ALA A 7 -4.53 23.13 29.07
CA ALA A 7 -3.19 23.21 28.51
C ALA A 7 -2.70 21.82 28.02
N GLN A 8 -2.99 20.78 28.78
CA GLN A 8 -2.66 19.39 28.43
C GLN A 8 -3.45 18.93 27.19
N GLN A 9 -4.72 19.26 27.08
CA GLN A 9 -5.53 18.97 25.89
C GLN A 9 -4.96 19.65 24.63
N LYS A 10 -4.59 20.94 24.73
CA LYS A 10 -3.96 21.65 23.61
C LYS A 10 -2.61 21.04 23.21
N ALA A 11 -1.80 20.62 24.18
CA ALA A 11 -0.53 19.95 23.93
C ALA A 11 -0.72 18.60 23.20
N LEU A 12 -1.71 17.80 23.62
CA LEU A 12 -2.05 16.53 22.96
C LEU A 12 -2.56 16.73 21.53
N LEU A 13 -3.38 17.77 21.31
CA LEU A 13 -3.85 18.09 19.96
C LEU A 13 -2.69 18.50 19.05
N ALA A 14 -1.78 19.35 19.52
CA ALA A 14 -0.59 19.74 18.78
C ALA A 14 0.33 18.54 18.49
N ALA A 15 0.52 17.64 19.46
CA ALA A 15 1.27 16.40 19.28
C ALA A 15 0.63 15.47 18.22
N TYR A 16 -0.69 15.35 18.23
CA TYR A 16 -1.41 14.60 17.21
C TYR A 16 -1.23 15.18 15.80
N GLN A 17 -1.38 16.51 15.66
CA GLN A 17 -1.17 17.19 14.38
C GLN A 17 0.26 17.01 13.86
N LEU A 18 1.25 17.08 14.76
CA LEU A 18 2.65 16.83 14.41
C LEU A 18 2.85 15.38 13.95
N ALA A 19 2.30 14.40 14.66
CA ALA A 19 2.42 12.99 14.31
C ALA A 19 1.82 12.70 12.91
N VAL A 20 0.64 13.24 12.62
CA VAL A 20 0.00 13.12 11.30
C VAL A 20 0.85 13.76 10.21
N SER A 21 1.36 14.98 10.43
CA SER A 21 2.23 15.67 9.46
C SER A 21 3.52 14.90 9.20
N THR A 22 4.14 14.35 10.25
CA THR A 22 5.35 13.52 10.14
C THR A 22 5.07 12.25 9.33
N ALA A 23 3.96 11.56 9.59
CA ALA A 23 3.59 10.35 8.87
C ALA A 23 3.42 10.62 7.36
N PHE A 24 2.77 11.71 6.98
CA PHE A 24 2.66 12.12 5.57
C PHE A 24 4.02 12.44 4.95
N ALA A 25 4.88 13.17 5.68
CA ALA A 25 6.22 13.47 5.21
C ALA A 25 7.08 12.20 5.01
N ASP A 26 6.95 11.21 5.87
CA ASP A 26 7.66 9.94 5.77
C ASP A 26 7.25 9.15 4.51
N VAL A 27 5.95 9.11 4.20
CA VAL A 27 5.45 8.47 2.97
C VAL A 27 5.94 9.21 1.73
N ASP A 28 5.86 10.54 1.69
CA ASP A 28 6.32 11.35 0.56
C ASP A 28 7.82 11.19 0.33
N ASN A 29 8.61 11.20 1.40
CA ASN A 29 10.04 10.94 1.35
C ASN A 29 10.37 9.52 0.84
N ALA A 30 9.62 8.51 1.26
CA ALA A 30 9.83 7.13 0.82
C ALA A 30 9.51 6.98 -0.68
N LEU A 31 8.44 7.59 -1.17
CA LEU A 31 8.06 7.61 -2.59
C LEU A 31 9.10 8.34 -3.45
N SER A 32 9.55 9.52 -3.02
CA SER A 32 10.58 10.30 -3.71
C SER A 32 11.91 9.56 -3.79
N ARG A 33 12.34 8.92 -2.69
CA ARG A 33 13.54 8.07 -2.68
C ARG A 33 13.43 6.91 -3.68
N ARG A 34 12.28 6.25 -3.73
CA ARG A 34 12.05 5.16 -4.68
C ARG A 34 12.16 5.65 -6.13
N GLN A 35 11.55 6.77 -6.46
CA GLN A 35 11.62 7.34 -7.80
C GLN A 35 13.06 7.61 -8.22
N ASN A 36 13.84 8.26 -7.35
CA ASN A 36 15.26 8.56 -7.60
C ASN A 36 16.10 7.29 -7.79
N VAL A 37 15.89 6.26 -6.97
CA VAL A 37 16.60 4.98 -7.08
C VAL A 37 16.25 4.25 -8.37
N ILE A 38 15.02 4.33 -8.86
CA ILE A 38 14.62 3.72 -10.14
C ILE A 38 15.27 4.44 -11.32
N GLU A 39 15.37 5.76 -11.29
CA GLU A 39 16.07 6.53 -12.31
C GLU A 39 17.57 6.24 -12.32
N GLU A 40 18.19 6.16 -11.13
CA GLU A 40 19.58 5.74 -10.97
C GLU A 40 19.80 4.32 -11.53
N LEU A 41 18.89 3.39 -11.23
CA LEU A 41 18.96 2.02 -11.74
C LEU A 41 18.91 1.97 -13.27
N ARG A 42 18.04 2.77 -13.89
CA ARG A 42 17.94 2.86 -15.35
C ARG A 42 19.25 3.39 -15.96
N SER A 43 19.79 4.48 -15.40
CA SER A 43 21.04 5.09 -15.87
C SER A 43 22.23 4.14 -15.69
N LYS A 44 22.35 3.47 -14.55
CA LYS A 44 23.40 2.48 -14.28
C LYS A 44 23.31 1.27 -15.20
N ARG A 45 22.10 0.78 -15.48
CA ARG A 45 21.91 -0.32 -16.44
C ARG A 45 22.39 0.06 -17.84
N SER A 46 22.04 1.26 -18.31
CA SER A 46 22.50 1.77 -19.61
C SER A 46 24.02 1.90 -19.68
N LEU A 47 24.64 2.42 -18.61
CA LEU A 47 26.10 2.52 -18.50
C LEU A 47 26.77 1.15 -18.59
N VAL A 48 26.28 0.16 -17.81
CA VAL A 48 26.86 -1.20 -17.83
C VAL A 48 26.72 -1.82 -19.22
N MET A 49 25.57 -1.69 -19.88
CA MET A 49 25.40 -2.19 -21.25
C MET A 49 26.41 -1.57 -22.23
N SER A 50 26.64 -0.26 -22.15
CA SER A 50 27.65 0.41 -23.00
C SER A 50 29.07 -0.08 -22.71
N LEU A 51 29.42 -0.36 -21.46
CA LEU A 51 30.71 -0.90 -21.08
C LEU A 51 30.90 -2.37 -21.48
N GLU A 52 29.82 -3.17 -21.43
CA GLU A 52 29.83 -4.55 -21.96
C GLU A 52 30.05 -4.56 -23.46
N ASP A 53 29.42 -3.66 -24.22
CA ASP A 53 29.65 -3.50 -25.64
C ASP A 53 31.10 -3.05 -25.94
N TYR A 54 31.63 -2.11 -25.15
CA TYR A 54 33.01 -1.67 -25.24
C TYR A 54 33.99 -2.84 -24.97
N SER A 55 33.79 -3.62 -23.92
CA SER A 55 34.63 -4.79 -23.62
C SER A 55 34.56 -5.83 -24.75
N ARG A 56 33.37 -6.10 -25.29
CA ARG A 56 33.18 -7.00 -26.42
C ARG A 56 33.91 -6.53 -27.67
N LEU A 57 33.82 -5.23 -27.98
CA LEU A 57 34.50 -4.63 -29.13
C LEU A 57 36.03 -4.66 -28.97
N ALA A 58 36.54 -4.33 -27.78
CA ALA A 58 37.98 -4.40 -27.47
C ALA A 58 38.53 -5.81 -27.64
N ASN A 59 37.81 -6.82 -27.18
CA ASN A 59 38.17 -8.22 -27.40
C ASN A 59 38.18 -8.62 -28.89
N ALA A 60 37.15 -8.21 -29.64
CA ALA A 60 37.10 -8.49 -31.09
C ALA A 60 38.26 -7.84 -31.84
N GLN A 61 38.61 -6.59 -31.53
CA GLN A 61 39.75 -5.89 -32.12
C GLN A 61 41.09 -6.54 -31.74
N TYR A 62 41.24 -7.01 -30.52
CA TYR A 62 42.44 -7.73 -30.08
C TYR A 62 42.58 -9.06 -30.84
N GLN A 63 41.51 -9.84 -30.97
CA GLN A 63 41.53 -11.08 -31.75
C GLN A 63 41.81 -10.86 -33.22
N GLY A 64 41.36 -9.73 -33.78
CA GLY A 64 41.68 -9.30 -35.15
C GLY A 64 43.08 -8.72 -35.35
N GLY A 65 43.86 -8.57 -34.25
CA GLY A 65 45.20 -7.98 -34.30
C GLY A 65 45.24 -6.45 -34.47
N TYR A 66 44.08 -5.77 -34.31
CA TYR A 66 43.99 -4.31 -34.49
C TYR A 66 44.37 -3.51 -33.26
N THR A 67 44.37 -4.13 -32.06
CA THR A 67 44.70 -3.46 -30.81
C THR A 67 45.49 -4.38 -29.88
N GLY A 68 46.23 -3.80 -28.92
CA GLY A 68 46.95 -4.56 -27.89
C GLY A 68 46.06 -5.06 -26.78
N TYR A 69 46.48 -6.10 -26.08
CA TYR A 69 45.75 -6.68 -24.92
C TYR A 69 45.50 -5.66 -23.82
N PHE A 70 46.29 -4.61 -23.70
CA PHE A 70 46.10 -3.53 -22.74
C PHE A 70 44.72 -2.87 -22.86
N THR A 71 44.21 -2.71 -24.10
CA THR A 71 42.86 -2.14 -24.33
C THR A 71 41.76 -3.02 -23.78
N VAL A 72 41.91 -4.35 -23.90
CA VAL A 72 40.96 -5.32 -23.31
C VAL A 72 40.96 -5.19 -21.81
N LEU A 73 42.15 -5.18 -21.20
CA LEU A 73 42.29 -5.06 -19.74
C LEU A 73 41.69 -3.77 -19.21
N GLN A 74 41.87 -2.65 -19.91
CA GLN A 74 41.28 -1.35 -19.56
C GLN A 74 39.75 -1.38 -19.65
N ALA A 75 39.17 -2.03 -20.65
CA ALA A 75 37.75 -2.21 -20.80
C ALA A 75 37.15 -3.04 -19.63
N GLU A 76 37.79 -4.14 -19.26
CA GLU A 76 37.38 -4.99 -18.15
C GLU A 76 37.49 -4.28 -16.79
N GLN A 77 38.59 -3.54 -16.56
CA GLN A 77 38.78 -2.72 -15.37
C GLN A 77 37.71 -1.62 -15.23
N SER A 78 37.17 -1.12 -16.33
CA SER A 78 36.09 -0.14 -16.33
C SER A 78 34.74 -0.79 -16.10
N LEU A 79 34.52 -1.99 -16.61
CA LEU A 79 33.24 -2.72 -16.54
C LEU A 79 32.94 -3.26 -15.12
N LEU A 80 33.89 -3.93 -14.49
CA LEU A 80 33.68 -4.66 -13.23
C LEU A 80 33.16 -3.77 -12.10
N PRO A 81 33.71 -2.57 -11.81
CA PRO A 81 33.17 -1.70 -10.75
C PRO A 81 31.73 -1.25 -11.02
N GLN A 82 31.38 -1.06 -12.30
CA GLN A 82 30.03 -0.61 -12.66
C GLN A 82 29.00 -1.75 -12.56
N GLN A 83 29.39 -2.98 -12.80
CA GLN A 83 28.53 -4.15 -12.53
C GLN A 83 28.27 -4.33 -11.04
N ILE A 84 29.28 -4.13 -10.19
CA ILE A 84 29.12 -4.14 -8.72
C ILE A 84 28.17 -3.01 -8.29
N SER A 85 28.39 -1.79 -8.77
CA SER A 85 27.54 -0.63 -8.49
C SER A 85 26.08 -0.87 -8.94
N LEU A 86 25.87 -1.51 -10.10
CA LEU A 86 24.53 -1.89 -10.54
C LEU A 86 23.85 -2.87 -9.60
N ALA A 87 24.58 -3.84 -9.05
CA ALA A 87 24.05 -4.78 -8.07
C ALA A 87 23.62 -4.08 -6.77
N GLU A 88 24.42 -3.11 -6.31
CA GLU A 88 24.08 -2.28 -5.15
C GLU A 88 22.82 -1.44 -5.36
N VAL A 89 22.70 -0.80 -6.55
CA VAL A 89 21.50 -0.02 -6.89
C VAL A 89 20.27 -0.90 -6.98
N LYS A 90 20.39 -2.12 -7.52
CA LYS A 90 19.30 -3.11 -7.53
C LYS A 90 18.84 -3.46 -6.10
N SER A 91 19.79 -3.69 -5.19
CA SER A 91 19.48 -3.94 -3.78
C SER A 91 18.76 -2.76 -3.14
N ARG A 92 19.23 -1.52 -3.37
CA ARG A 92 18.56 -0.30 -2.88
C ARG A 92 17.14 -0.15 -3.45
N ALA A 93 16.93 -0.51 -4.72
CA ALA A 93 15.61 -0.46 -5.33
C ALA A 93 14.63 -1.44 -4.68
N LEU A 94 15.06 -2.65 -4.32
CA LEU A 94 14.25 -3.60 -3.56
C LEU A 94 13.97 -3.10 -2.15
N ASN A 95 14.98 -2.60 -1.45
CA ASN A 95 14.82 -2.05 -0.10
C ASN A 95 13.89 -0.83 -0.06
N SER A 96 13.83 -0.03 -1.13
CA SER A 96 12.92 1.11 -1.21
C SER A 96 11.44 0.70 -1.19
N VAL A 97 11.10 -0.50 -1.66
CA VAL A 97 9.74 -1.06 -1.55
C VAL A 97 9.40 -1.35 -0.10
N ALA A 98 10.33 -1.99 0.63
CA ALA A 98 10.14 -2.27 2.05
C ALA A 98 10.00 -0.98 2.88
N GLN A 99 10.76 0.07 2.53
CA GLN A 99 10.65 1.37 3.19
C GLN A 99 9.30 2.04 2.97
N ILE A 100 8.72 1.96 1.77
CA ILE A 100 7.35 2.45 1.51
C ILE A 100 6.35 1.66 2.35
N TYR A 101 6.48 0.33 2.40
CA TYR A 101 5.62 -0.51 3.22
C TYR A 101 5.68 -0.15 4.70
N GLN A 102 6.89 0.12 5.22
CA GLN A 102 7.06 0.61 6.60
C GLN A 102 6.46 2.00 6.83
N ALA A 103 6.64 2.93 5.89
CA ALA A 103 6.10 4.29 5.99
C ALA A 103 4.56 4.31 5.97
N LEU A 104 3.93 3.34 5.31
CA LEU A 104 2.48 3.13 5.30
C LEU A 104 1.96 2.43 6.56
N GLY A 105 2.84 2.17 7.54
CA GLY A 105 2.47 1.59 8.83
C GLY A 105 2.61 0.07 8.92
N GLY A 106 3.18 -0.61 7.92
CA GLY A 106 3.51 -2.05 7.89
C GLY A 106 2.54 -2.97 8.66
N GLY A 107 2.19 -4.11 8.16
CA GLY A 107 1.38 -5.09 8.92
C GLY A 107 -0.14 -4.79 9.08
N TRP A 108 -0.62 -3.61 8.69
CA TRP A 108 -2.06 -3.28 8.76
C TRP A 108 -2.92 -4.19 7.86
N ILE A 109 -2.36 -4.70 6.77
CA ILE A 109 -3.04 -5.67 5.89
C ILE A 109 -3.28 -6.98 6.63
N ASP A 110 -2.27 -7.47 7.37
CA ASP A 110 -2.40 -8.70 8.15
C ASP A 110 -3.41 -8.54 9.29
N GLN A 111 -3.41 -7.38 9.95
CA GLN A 111 -4.41 -7.07 10.99
C GLN A 111 -5.82 -6.96 10.43
N ALA A 112 -6.00 -6.25 9.30
CA ALA A 112 -7.30 -6.15 8.64
C ALA A 112 -7.85 -7.52 8.20
N LEU A 113 -6.99 -8.40 7.67
CA LEU A 113 -7.38 -9.77 7.32
C LEU A 113 -7.76 -10.61 8.54
N ILE A 114 -7.05 -10.43 9.66
CA ILE A 114 -7.37 -11.13 10.92
C ILE A 114 -8.72 -10.63 11.47
N GLU A 115 -8.94 -9.32 11.47
CA GLU A 115 -10.21 -8.72 11.92
C GLU A 115 -11.38 -9.15 11.04
N GLU A 116 -11.21 -9.17 9.72
CA GLU A 116 -12.22 -9.68 8.79
C GLU A 116 -12.54 -11.14 9.02
N GLN A 117 -11.53 -12.00 9.22
CA GLN A 117 -11.72 -13.41 9.53
C GLN A 117 -12.44 -13.63 10.88
N GLN A 118 -12.15 -12.79 11.88
CA GLN A 118 -12.83 -12.84 13.17
C GLN A 118 -14.29 -12.43 13.03
N ALA A 119 -14.58 -11.35 12.31
CA ALA A 119 -15.96 -10.90 12.07
C ALA A 119 -16.79 -11.96 11.31
N ILE A 120 -16.20 -12.63 10.33
CA ILE A 120 -16.86 -13.73 9.60
C ILE A 120 -17.19 -14.89 10.53
N ARG A 121 -16.27 -15.29 11.41
CA ARG A 121 -16.51 -16.36 12.40
C ARG A 121 -17.63 -16.00 13.38
N GLU A 122 -17.63 -14.77 13.87
CA GLU A 122 -18.69 -14.30 14.79
C GLU A 122 -20.08 -14.32 14.13
N ILE A 123 -20.17 -13.95 12.84
CA ILE A 123 -21.41 -14.02 12.06
C ILE A 123 -21.86 -15.48 11.89
N GLU A 124 -20.94 -16.37 11.53
CA GLU A 124 -21.26 -17.80 11.37
C GLU A 124 -21.70 -18.45 12.68
N GLU A 125 -21.10 -18.11 13.81
CA GLU A 125 -21.49 -18.59 15.13
C GLU A 125 -22.86 -18.06 15.54
N ALA A 126 -23.13 -16.78 15.29
CA ALA A 126 -24.44 -16.18 15.55
C ALA A 126 -25.54 -16.82 14.68
N GLU A 127 -25.27 -17.15 13.42
CA GLU A 127 -26.22 -17.88 12.56
C GLU A 127 -26.46 -19.33 13.03
N LYS A 128 -25.43 -20.02 13.50
CA LYS A 128 -25.54 -21.36 14.06
C LYS A 128 -26.38 -21.36 15.34
N LEU A 129 -26.19 -20.39 16.22
CA LEU A 129 -26.97 -20.18 17.42
C LEU A 129 -28.47 -19.91 17.12
N LYS A 130 -28.76 -19.09 16.11
CA LYS A 130 -30.13 -18.82 15.64
C LYS A 130 -30.79 -20.07 15.04
N LYS A 131 -30.04 -20.91 14.36
CA LYS A 131 -30.55 -22.20 13.80
C LYS A 131 -30.74 -23.28 14.85
N GLN A 132 -30.03 -23.20 15.98
CA GLN A 132 -30.16 -24.17 17.10
C GLN A 132 -31.24 -23.79 18.12
N SER A 133 -31.84 -22.59 18.03
CA SER A 133 -32.92 -22.15 18.87
C SER A 133 -34.27 -22.19 18.10
N PRO A 134 -34.98 -23.33 18.04
CA PRO A 134 -36.22 -23.45 17.27
C PRO A 134 -37.47 -22.84 17.99
N ALA A 135 -37.30 -22.08 19.07
CA ALA A 135 -38.40 -21.67 19.95
C ALA A 135 -38.89 -20.21 19.77
N ALA A 136 -38.47 -19.49 18.73
CA ALA A 136 -38.91 -18.11 18.56
C ALA A 136 -39.80 -17.83 17.33
N ASN A 137 -40.30 -18.87 16.66
CA ASN A 137 -41.12 -18.68 15.44
C ASN A 137 -42.59 -19.16 15.66
N GLN A 138 -43.14 -18.95 16.86
CA GLN A 138 -44.59 -19.09 17.08
C GLN A 138 -45.04 -17.95 18.00
N ALA A 139 -45.47 -16.86 17.46
CA ALA A 139 -46.56 -16.00 17.93
C ALA A 139 -46.47 -14.59 17.29
N GLU A 140 -46.86 -14.52 16.04
CA GLU A 140 -47.43 -13.26 15.57
C GLU A 140 -48.96 -13.50 15.47
N PRO A 141 -49.78 -12.93 16.38
CA PRO A 141 -51.21 -13.01 16.25
C PRO A 141 -51.64 -12.16 15.05
N ALA A 142 -52.37 -12.81 14.15
CA ALA A 142 -53.01 -12.18 13.01
C ALA A 142 -53.80 -10.92 13.42
N PRO A 143 -53.72 -9.80 12.67
CA PRO A 143 -54.54 -8.63 12.95
C PRO A 143 -56.00 -8.98 12.71
N LYS A 144 -56.86 -8.71 13.72
CA LYS A 144 -58.31 -8.85 13.61
C LYS A 144 -58.85 -7.96 12.51
N PRO A 145 -59.83 -8.41 11.72
CA PRO A 145 -60.48 -7.57 10.73
C PRO A 145 -61.25 -6.43 11.44
N VAL A 146 -60.96 -5.22 11.05
CA VAL A 146 -61.70 -4.03 11.43
C VAL A 146 -62.96 -4.00 10.58
N ASP A 147 -64.12 -4.20 11.24
CA ASP A 147 -65.43 -4.08 10.62
C ASP A 147 -65.62 -2.70 10.00
N GLY A 148 -66.12 -2.70 8.79
CA GLY A 148 -66.30 -1.54 7.97
C GLY A 148 -67.38 -0.57 8.45
N GLU A 149 -67.08 0.68 8.29
CA GLU A 149 -68.14 1.68 8.05
C GLU A 149 -67.83 2.39 6.71
N PRO A 150 -68.86 2.56 5.87
CA PRO A 150 -68.66 3.17 4.56
C PRO A 150 -68.58 4.69 4.69
N VAL A 151 -67.44 5.25 4.34
CA VAL A 151 -67.31 6.73 4.20
C VAL A 151 -67.98 7.15 2.89
N LYS A 152 -69.05 7.93 3.04
CA LYS A 152 -69.81 8.56 1.98
C LYS A 152 -68.89 9.49 1.14
N LEU A 153 -68.96 9.26 -0.15
CA LEU A 153 -68.49 10.20 -1.16
C LEU A 153 -69.42 11.41 -1.12
N ASP A 154 -68.90 12.56 -0.76
CA ASP A 154 -69.53 13.81 -1.10
C ASP A 154 -68.84 14.45 -2.30
N THR A 155 -69.56 14.36 -3.41
CA THR A 155 -69.38 15.12 -4.62
C THR A 155 -69.95 16.51 -4.44
N ALA A 156 -69.16 17.53 -4.48
CA ALA A 156 -69.62 18.89 -4.88
C ALA A 156 -68.44 19.77 -5.36
N LYS A 157 -68.40 19.95 -6.67
CA LYS A 157 -68.58 21.20 -7.44
C LYS A 157 -67.47 22.27 -7.23
N GLN A 158 -66.73 22.43 -8.29
CA GLN A 158 -66.80 23.61 -9.23
C GLN A 158 -66.84 24.97 -8.54
N GLN A 159 -65.77 25.68 -8.56
CA GLN A 159 -65.57 26.94 -9.35
C GLN A 159 -64.13 27.34 -9.32
#